data_b4a12fb3866094ca32a830ffb56b90af
#
_entry.id   b4a12fb3866094ca32a830ffb56b90af
#
_cell.length_a   1.000
_cell.length_b   1.000
_cell.length_c   1.000
_cell.angle_alpha   90.00
_cell.angle_beta   90.00
_cell.angle_gamma   90.00
#
_symmetry.space_group_name_H-M   'P 1'
#
loop_
_entity.id
_entity.type
_entity.pdbx_description
1 polymer ?
#
loop_
_entity_poly.entity_id
_entity_poly.type
_entity_poly.pdbx_seq_one_letter_code
_entity_poly.pdbx_strand_id
1 'polypeptide(L)'
;YYRLDTTIESEEIDKLRADYQGTLRNRATPAYMQYIENSLQKLYRDGIISTQDMDELKKEEYPRINLLAGSVAHPHYSSDFFTVKTAYEFIINNCPSYLDKSVLQSCDINNYLVENITYDKTMSEKVREDILNSIPLANGMIQAGERIVDRGEIIDNHTYNVLRSLKIVHETKSGGAQRQGIIMGGQFVLVFGILFCFWLYLWSFRLKILHNRRNALFLVLCVFVSCILTELCVTYGLFNVYILPFAIVPIVVRTFFDSRTALFTHLIIVLICSLMVPFPHEFLLLQVIVGMVVTFSLRDLYERSQLIRCAFFIFMSYALCYISLSIYQEADFKKINWMMMLYFGINFILLMFTYI
;
A
#
# COMPACT_ATOMS: atom_id res chain seq x y z
N TYR A 1 26.72 17.34 -10.93
CA TYR A 1 27.98 16.76 -11.34
C TYR A 1 28.68 17.67 -12.30
N TYR A 2 29.99 17.82 -12.14
CA TYR A 2 30.87 18.57 -13.01
C TYR A 2 31.95 17.63 -13.54
N ARG A 3 32.40 17.85 -14.75
CA ARG A 3 33.43 17.04 -15.40
C ARG A 3 34.72 17.81 -15.53
N LEU A 4 35.82 17.19 -15.11
CA LEU A 4 37.17 17.71 -15.29
C LEU A 4 37.73 17.19 -16.61
N ASP A 5 38.10 18.10 -17.50
CA ASP A 5 38.82 17.79 -18.71
C ASP A 5 40.32 17.88 -18.48
N THR A 6 40.98 16.75 -18.44
CA THR A 6 42.44 16.66 -18.20
C THR A 6 43.28 16.89 -19.47
N THR A 7 42.65 16.96 -20.64
CA THR A 7 43.37 17.17 -21.92
C THR A 7 43.77 18.61 -22.08
N ILE A 8 42.96 19.55 -21.55
CA ILE A 8 43.20 21.00 -21.66
C ILE A 8 44.52 21.40 -20.97
N GLU A 9 44.90 20.77 -19.86
CA GLU A 9 46.17 21.02 -19.17
C GLU A 9 47.35 20.79 -20.15
N SER A 10 47.39 19.67 -20.84
CA SER A 10 48.48 19.34 -21.77
C SER A 10 48.47 20.26 -22.98
N GLU A 11 47.30 20.56 -23.53
CA GLU A 11 47.16 21.41 -24.71
C GLU A 11 47.65 22.85 -24.46
N GLU A 12 47.23 23.46 -23.34
CA GLU A 12 47.62 24.85 -23.00
C GLU A 12 49.09 24.95 -22.55
N ILE A 13 49.65 23.95 -21.89
CA ILE A 13 51.07 23.89 -21.56
C ILE A 13 51.91 23.76 -22.85
N ASP A 14 51.52 22.89 -23.79
CA ASP A 14 52.24 22.76 -25.04
C ASP A 14 52.15 24.01 -25.90
N LYS A 15 51.02 24.72 -25.89
CA LYS A 15 50.86 26.00 -26.53
C LYS A 15 51.78 27.07 -25.92
N LEU A 16 51.85 27.15 -24.57
CA LEU A 16 52.76 28.02 -23.85
C LEU A 16 54.23 27.76 -24.23
N ARG A 17 54.64 26.47 -24.32
CA ARG A 17 55.99 26.06 -24.72
C ARG A 17 56.33 26.48 -26.18
N ALA A 18 55.37 26.32 -27.08
CA ALA A 18 55.51 26.73 -28.48
C ALA A 18 55.69 28.28 -28.58
N ASP A 19 54.84 29.02 -27.90
CA ASP A 19 54.90 30.48 -27.90
C ASP A 19 56.20 31.01 -27.21
N TYR A 20 56.74 30.28 -26.23
CA TYR A 20 58.01 30.60 -25.62
C TYR A 20 59.18 30.44 -26.62
N GLN A 21 59.13 29.44 -27.49
CA GLN A 21 60.16 29.28 -28.52
C GLN A 21 60.11 30.40 -29.61
N GLY A 22 58.95 31.03 -29.77
CA GLY A 22 58.71 32.10 -30.75
C GLY A 22 58.81 33.50 -30.14
N THR A 23 57.71 34.01 -29.62
CA THR A 23 57.49 35.41 -29.23
C THR A 23 57.89 35.77 -27.82
N LEU A 24 57.75 34.85 -26.85
CA LEU A 24 57.97 35.12 -25.43
C LEU A 24 59.44 35.04 -25.00
N ARG A 25 60.32 34.40 -25.80
CA ARG A 25 61.74 34.25 -25.48
C ARG A 25 62.49 35.59 -25.28
N ASN A 26 61.99 36.64 -25.94
CA ASN A 26 62.59 38.00 -25.81
C ASN A 26 62.02 38.79 -24.63
N ARG A 27 60.92 38.32 -24.03
CA ARG A 27 60.21 39.02 -22.91
C ARG A 27 60.42 38.35 -21.56
N ALA A 28 60.64 37.04 -21.50
CA ALA A 28 60.74 36.28 -20.27
C ALA A 28 61.94 35.33 -20.28
N THR A 29 62.63 35.23 -19.14
CA THR A 29 63.72 34.26 -18.96
C THR A 29 63.13 32.85 -18.65
N PRO A 30 63.93 31.78 -18.76
CA PRO A 30 63.48 30.41 -18.45
C PRO A 30 62.86 30.27 -17.04
N ALA A 31 63.29 31.10 -16.07
CA ALA A 31 62.73 31.07 -14.73
C ALA A 31 61.25 31.50 -14.69
N TYR A 32 60.86 32.50 -15.48
CA TYR A 32 59.44 32.88 -15.61
C TYR A 32 58.61 31.82 -16.25
N MET A 33 59.14 31.17 -17.29
CA MET A 33 58.50 30.07 -17.99
C MET A 33 58.19 28.92 -17.08
N GLN A 34 59.19 28.50 -16.29
CA GLN A 34 59.02 27.41 -15.33
C GLN A 34 58.01 27.74 -14.24
N TYR A 35 58.00 28.99 -13.78
CA TYR A 35 57.01 29.43 -12.79
C TYR A 35 55.57 29.44 -13.35
N ILE A 36 55.39 29.96 -14.57
CA ILE A 36 54.09 29.95 -15.24
C ILE A 36 53.60 28.53 -15.45
N GLU A 37 54.45 27.63 -15.99
CA GLU A 37 54.14 26.26 -16.25
C GLU A 37 53.72 25.50 -14.96
N ASN A 38 54.49 25.63 -13.89
CA ASN A 38 54.16 25.01 -12.60
C ASN A 38 52.86 25.56 -12.02
N SER A 39 52.61 26.86 -12.20
CA SER A 39 51.39 27.51 -11.74
C SER A 39 50.15 27.04 -12.53
N LEU A 40 50.27 26.92 -13.84
CA LEU A 40 49.20 26.40 -14.71
C LEU A 40 48.90 24.92 -14.39
N GLN A 41 49.93 24.07 -14.23
CA GLN A 41 49.74 22.68 -13.80
C GLN A 41 48.98 22.58 -12.51
N LYS A 42 49.27 23.40 -11.51
CA LYS A 42 48.56 23.45 -10.27
C LYS A 42 47.11 23.86 -10.45
N LEU A 43 46.87 24.98 -11.15
CA LEU A 43 45.55 25.54 -11.41
C LEU A 43 44.65 24.57 -12.20
N TYR A 44 45.17 23.90 -13.21
CA TYR A 44 44.42 22.89 -13.97
C TYR A 44 44.13 21.63 -13.21
N ARG A 45 45.00 21.25 -12.25
CA ARG A 45 44.77 20.14 -11.33
C ARG A 45 43.71 20.48 -10.30
N ASP A 46 43.76 21.71 -9.75
CA ASP A 46 42.75 22.19 -8.78
C ASP A 46 41.43 22.52 -9.46
N GLY A 47 41.47 22.91 -10.74
CA GLY A 47 40.33 23.10 -11.63
C GLY A 47 39.91 24.55 -11.84
N ILE A 48 39.66 24.92 -13.10
CA ILE A 48 39.19 26.24 -13.53
C ILE A 48 37.76 26.10 -14.02
N ILE A 49 36.82 26.74 -13.36
CA ILE A 49 35.39 26.73 -13.66
C ILE A 49 34.94 28.06 -14.27
N SER A 50 33.86 28.05 -15.02
CA SER A 50 33.27 29.28 -15.56
C SER A 50 32.81 30.22 -14.48
N THR A 51 32.89 31.54 -14.73
CA THR A 51 32.40 32.54 -13.78
C THR A 51 30.90 32.43 -13.55
N GLN A 52 30.16 32.04 -14.58
CA GLN A 52 28.70 31.84 -14.48
C GLN A 52 28.34 30.66 -13.56
N ASP A 53 28.97 29.50 -13.77
CA ASP A 53 28.74 28.30 -12.94
C ASP A 53 29.16 28.57 -11.49
N MET A 54 30.27 29.28 -11.26
CA MET A 54 30.71 29.66 -9.92
C MET A 54 29.70 30.57 -9.22
N ASP A 55 29.11 31.53 -9.92
CA ASP A 55 28.09 32.42 -9.37
C ASP A 55 26.78 31.68 -9.09
N GLU A 56 26.39 30.69 -9.93
CA GLU A 56 25.26 29.83 -9.66
C GLU A 56 25.47 28.96 -8.43
N LEU A 57 26.66 28.36 -8.27
CA LEU A 57 27.02 27.56 -7.10
C LEU A 57 26.94 28.35 -5.81
N LYS A 58 27.39 29.66 -5.85
CA LYS A 58 27.31 30.56 -4.71
C LYS A 58 25.89 31.00 -4.40
N LYS A 59 25.06 31.26 -5.41
CA LYS A 59 23.66 31.66 -5.23
C LYS A 59 22.81 30.57 -4.58
N GLU A 60 23.04 29.31 -4.96
CA GLU A 60 22.25 28.17 -4.49
C GLU A 60 22.82 27.56 -3.20
N GLU A 61 23.85 28.16 -2.61
CA GLU A 61 24.52 27.71 -1.36
C GLU A 61 24.97 26.25 -1.41
N TYR A 62 25.43 25.77 -2.58
CA TYR A 62 25.97 24.41 -2.68
C TYR A 62 27.43 24.38 -2.20
N PRO A 63 27.71 23.95 -0.96
CA PRO A 63 29.08 23.92 -0.43
C PRO A 63 29.93 22.81 -1.08
N ARG A 64 29.31 21.78 -1.64
CA ARG A 64 30.00 20.63 -2.22
C ARG A 64 29.43 20.26 -3.56
N ILE A 65 30.31 19.93 -4.51
CA ILE A 65 29.98 19.40 -5.83
C ILE A 65 30.73 18.10 -6.07
N ASN A 66 30.19 17.24 -6.93
CA ASN A 66 30.85 16.01 -7.36
C ASN A 66 31.57 16.27 -8.66
N LEU A 67 32.91 16.19 -8.63
CA LEU A 67 33.79 16.35 -9.77
C LEU A 67 34.11 14.97 -10.37
N LEU A 68 33.79 14.78 -11.64
CA LEU A 68 34.11 13.58 -12.43
C LEU A 68 35.49 13.74 -13.04
N ALA A 69 36.46 12.98 -12.55
CA ALA A 69 37.76 12.80 -13.21
C ALA A 69 37.81 11.38 -13.83
N GLY A 70 37.66 11.30 -15.15
CA GLY A 70 37.48 10.03 -15.84
C GLY A 70 36.19 9.32 -15.43
N SER A 71 36.27 8.14 -14.80
CA SER A 71 35.11 7.33 -14.38
C SER A 71 34.77 7.44 -12.89
N VAL A 72 35.49 8.26 -12.13
CA VAL A 72 35.31 8.36 -10.68
C VAL A 72 34.86 9.77 -10.30
N ALA A 73 33.83 9.85 -9.45
CA ALA A 73 33.33 11.09 -8.91
C ALA A 73 33.93 11.32 -7.51
N HIS A 74 34.55 12.47 -7.30
CA HIS A 74 35.06 12.87 -6.01
C HIS A 74 34.33 14.14 -5.52
N PRO A 75 33.95 14.19 -4.22
CA PRO A 75 33.36 15.38 -3.66
C PRO A 75 34.44 16.47 -3.43
N HIS A 76 34.22 17.65 -3.95
CA HIS A 76 35.03 18.85 -3.76
C HIS A 76 34.22 20.00 -3.21
N TYR A 77 34.86 20.92 -2.49
CA TYR A 77 34.20 22.16 -2.09
C TYR A 77 34.18 23.14 -3.24
N SER A 78 33.09 23.85 -3.42
CA SER A 78 32.99 24.90 -4.45
C SER A 78 34.02 26.02 -4.29
N SER A 79 34.55 26.22 -3.07
CA SER A 79 35.61 27.17 -2.73
C SER A 79 36.99 26.77 -3.25
N ASP A 80 37.20 25.52 -3.62
CA ASP A 80 38.51 24.98 -4.01
C ASP A 80 38.84 25.26 -5.49
N PHE A 81 37.85 25.68 -6.26
CA PHE A 81 37.98 25.93 -7.69
C PHE A 81 38.34 27.42 -7.98
N PHE A 82 39.04 27.59 -9.07
CA PHE A 82 39.39 28.90 -9.59
C PHE A 82 38.46 29.29 -10.74
N THR A 83 38.20 30.58 -10.86
CA THR A 83 37.72 31.16 -12.13
C THR A 83 38.93 31.67 -12.91
N VAL A 84 38.79 31.92 -14.21
CA VAL A 84 39.88 32.50 -15.04
C VAL A 84 40.47 33.74 -14.37
N LYS A 85 39.64 34.61 -13.79
CA LYS A 85 40.05 35.81 -13.07
C LYS A 85 40.85 35.47 -11.81
N THR A 86 40.33 34.63 -10.93
CA THR A 86 41.00 34.26 -9.68
C THR A 86 42.27 33.45 -9.93
N ALA A 87 42.32 32.65 -11.00
CA ALA A 87 43.50 31.93 -11.43
C ALA A 87 44.64 32.90 -11.88
N TYR A 88 44.28 33.92 -12.65
CA TYR A 88 45.22 34.95 -13.01
C TYR A 88 45.73 35.72 -11.77
N GLU A 89 44.86 36.16 -10.90
CA GLU A 89 45.21 36.80 -9.62
C GLU A 89 46.11 35.91 -8.76
N PHE A 90 45.87 34.62 -8.73
CA PHE A 90 46.70 33.66 -8.01
C PHE A 90 48.14 33.64 -8.55
N ILE A 91 48.33 33.58 -9.86
CA ILE A 91 49.67 33.60 -10.48
C ILE A 91 50.40 34.87 -10.15
N ILE A 92 49.76 36.04 -10.25
CA ILE A 92 50.41 37.34 -10.01
C ILE A 92 50.70 37.55 -8.52
N ASN A 93 49.80 37.17 -7.62
CA ASN A 93 49.94 37.39 -6.19
C ASN A 93 50.97 36.43 -5.54
N ASN A 94 51.09 35.22 -6.07
CA ASN A 94 52.05 34.23 -5.57
C ASN A 94 53.41 34.29 -6.29
N CYS A 95 53.66 35.36 -7.05
CA CYS A 95 54.94 35.55 -7.70
C CYS A 95 56.10 35.59 -6.69
N PRO A 96 57.13 34.73 -6.87
CA PRO A 96 58.33 34.77 -6.04
C PRO A 96 59.05 36.09 -6.09
N SER A 97 59.65 36.48 -4.95
CA SER A 97 60.32 37.78 -4.85
C SER A 97 61.51 38.02 -5.77
N TYR A 98 62.00 36.96 -6.42
CA TYR A 98 63.09 37.06 -7.41
C TYR A 98 62.58 37.28 -8.86
N LEU A 99 61.26 37.28 -9.07
CA LEU A 99 60.62 37.55 -10.35
C LEU A 99 59.84 38.87 -10.30
N ASP A 100 59.91 39.66 -11.40
CA ASP A 100 59.21 40.95 -11.48
C ASP A 100 57.76 40.71 -12.02
N LYS A 101 56.78 41.22 -11.29
CA LYS A 101 55.37 41.14 -11.65
C LYS A 101 55.02 41.82 -12.96
N SER A 102 55.75 42.87 -13.31
CA SER A 102 55.55 43.60 -14.56
C SER A 102 55.86 42.75 -15.78
N VAL A 103 56.90 41.91 -15.69
CA VAL A 103 57.28 40.98 -16.73
C VAL A 103 56.24 39.87 -16.88
N LEU A 104 55.74 39.34 -15.77
CA LEU A 104 54.68 38.34 -15.81
C LEU A 104 53.40 38.85 -16.49
N GLN A 105 53.02 40.11 -16.20
CA GLN A 105 51.88 40.77 -16.86
C GLN A 105 52.07 40.94 -18.38
N SER A 106 53.32 41.16 -18.83
CA SER A 106 53.62 41.26 -20.24
C SER A 106 53.63 39.93 -21.01
N CYS A 107 53.52 38.81 -20.30
CA CYS A 107 53.49 37.45 -20.90
C CYS A 107 52.11 37.01 -21.33
N ASP A 108 51.09 37.84 -21.26
CA ASP A 108 49.70 37.58 -21.69
C ASP A 108 49.14 36.23 -21.19
N ILE A 109 49.36 35.93 -19.87
CA ILE A 109 49.03 34.68 -19.19
C ILE A 109 47.56 34.29 -19.38
N ASN A 110 46.67 35.29 -19.52
CA ASN A 110 45.25 35.06 -19.75
C ASN A 110 44.94 34.18 -20.97
N ASN A 111 45.81 34.16 -21.98
CA ASN A 111 45.63 33.36 -23.20
C ASN A 111 45.78 31.84 -22.95
N TYR A 112 46.36 31.46 -21.82
CA TYR A 112 46.59 30.06 -21.39
C TYR A 112 45.72 29.65 -20.21
N LEU A 113 44.76 30.49 -19.80
CA LEU A 113 43.82 30.20 -18.74
C LEU A 113 42.44 29.89 -19.34
N VAL A 114 42.14 28.63 -19.52
CA VAL A 114 40.88 28.12 -20.10
C VAL A 114 40.15 27.33 -19.06
N GLU A 115 38.84 27.35 -19.12
CA GLU A 115 37.98 26.56 -18.23
C GLU A 115 38.14 25.08 -18.54
N ASN A 116 38.46 24.24 -17.54
CA ASN A 116 38.60 22.80 -17.68
C ASN A 116 37.54 22.02 -16.84
N ILE A 117 36.65 22.72 -16.16
CA ILE A 117 35.51 22.16 -15.44
C ILE A 117 34.23 22.62 -16.12
N THR A 118 33.41 21.65 -16.54
CA THR A 118 32.12 21.91 -17.19
C THR A 118 30.99 21.17 -16.48
N TYR A 119 29.80 21.77 -16.43
CA TYR A 119 28.62 21.12 -15.86
C TYR A 119 28.14 19.95 -16.71
N ASP A 120 28.06 18.75 -16.13
CA ASP A 120 27.54 17.55 -16.81
C ASP A 120 26.03 17.39 -16.51
N LYS A 121 25.24 18.01 -17.37
CA LYS A 121 23.77 17.98 -17.28
C LYS A 121 23.22 16.57 -17.36
N THR A 122 23.73 15.76 -18.28
CA THR A 122 23.25 14.38 -18.53
C THR A 122 23.46 13.49 -17.33
N MET A 123 24.63 13.56 -16.70
CA MET A 123 24.93 12.78 -15.51
C MET A 123 24.14 13.28 -14.29
N SER A 124 24.00 14.59 -14.16
CA SER A 124 23.23 15.19 -13.06
C SER A 124 21.75 14.82 -13.13
N GLU A 125 21.14 14.87 -14.31
CA GLU A 125 19.74 14.45 -14.51
C GLU A 125 19.55 12.96 -14.27
N LYS A 126 20.45 12.12 -14.77
CA LYS A 126 20.38 10.67 -14.56
C LYS A 126 20.46 10.31 -13.07
N VAL A 127 21.42 10.86 -12.35
CA VAL A 127 21.55 10.60 -10.92
C VAL A 127 20.34 11.13 -10.14
N ARG A 128 19.78 12.26 -10.55
CA ARG A 128 18.53 12.80 -9.97
C ARG A 128 17.35 11.85 -10.18
N GLU A 129 17.21 11.31 -11.40
CA GLU A 129 16.17 10.31 -11.68
C GLU A 129 16.38 9.03 -10.87
N ASP A 130 17.62 8.54 -10.77
CA ASP A 130 17.95 7.35 -9.99
C ASP A 130 17.63 7.55 -8.51
N ILE A 131 17.92 8.71 -7.94
CA ILE A 131 17.57 9.07 -6.55
C ILE A 131 16.04 9.13 -6.40
N LEU A 132 15.32 9.79 -7.32
CA LEU A 132 13.86 9.87 -7.27
C LEU A 132 13.21 8.50 -7.39
N ASN A 133 13.73 7.64 -8.24
CA ASN A 133 13.25 6.26 -8.42
C ASN A 133 13.61 5.35 -7.23
N SER A 134 14.67 5.66 -6.50
CA SER A 134 15.08 4.92 -5.29
C SER A 134 14.27 5.31 -4.05
N ILE A 135 13.54 6.43 -4.08
CA ILE A 135 12.62 6.81 -3.01
C ILE A 135 11.41 5.87 -3.08
N PRO A 136 11.23 4.97 -2.10
CA PRO A 136 10.07 4.08 -2.13
C PRO A 136 8.80 4.93 -2.07
N LEU A 137 7.94 4.77 -3.08
CA LEU A 137 6.60 5.41 -3.15
C LEU A 137 5.69 4.94 -2.01
N ALA A 138 6.09 3.92 -1.25
CA ALA A 138 5.39 3.38 -0.10
C ALA A 138 6.30 3.39 1.13
N ASN A 139 5.86 4.01 2.20
CA ASN A 139 6.50 3.95 3.52
C ASN A 139 6.18 2.60 4.18
N GLY A 140 6.90 1.56 3.77
CA GLY A 140 6.73 0.20 4.26
C GLY A 140 5.89 -0.67 3.30
N MET A 141 6.23 -1.95 3.26
CA MET A 141 5.50 -2.97 2.50
C MET A 141 4.73 -3.82 3.49
N ILE A 142 3.41 -3.86 3.40
CA ILE A 142 2.55 -4.71 4.22
C ILE A 142 2.25 -5.98 3.44
N GLN A 143 2.54 -7.13 4.03
CA GLN A 143 2.30 -8.42 3.41
C GLN A 143 0.82 -8.81 3.47
N ALA A 144 0.36 -9.60 2.49
CA ALA A 144 -0.99 -10.13 2.52
C ALA A 144 -1.19 -11.02 3.75
N GLY A 145 -2.17 -10.69 4.60
CA GLY A 145 -2.42 -11.37 5.88
C GLY A 145 -1.71 -10.76 7.08
N GLU A 146 -0.88 -9.74 6.90
CA GLU A 146 -0.27 -9.00 7.99
C GLU A 146 -1.31 -8.16 8.72
N ARG A 147 -1.26 -8.18 10.05
CA ARG A 147 -2.16 -7.41 10.90
C ARG A 147 -1.71 -5.96 11.00
N ILE A 148 -2.56 -5.03 10.55
CA ILE A 148 -2.25 -3.59 10.49
C ILE A 148 -2.58 -2.90 11.82
N VAL A 149 -3.69 -3.28 12.47
CA VAL A 149 -4.17 -2.69 13.72
C VAL A 149 -4.97 -3.72 14.50
N ASP A 150 -4.88 -3.68 15.83
CA ASP A 150 -5.64 -4.54 16.72
C ASP A 150 -6.88 -3.82 17.29
N ARG A 151 -7.82 -4.59 17.84
CA ARG A 151 -9.04 -4.05 18.45
C ARG A 151 -8.68 -3.31 19.74
N GLY A 152 -8.95 -1.99 19.77
CA GLY A 152 -8.60 -1.13 20.92
C GLY A 152 -7.21 -0.50 20.87
N GLU A 153 -6.45 -0.74 19.83
CA GLU A 153 -5.16 -0.09 19.57
C GLU A 153 -5.36 1.34 19.08
N ILE A 154 -4.51 2.25 19.55
CA ILE A 154 -4.56 3.66 19.13
C ILE A 154 -3.96 3.77 17.72
N ILE A 155 -4.72 4.34 16.80
CA ILE A 155 -4.27 4.58 15.43
C ILE A 155 -3.32 5.77 15.42
N ASP A 156 -2.04 5.52 15.22
CA ASP A 156 -1.03 6.55 14.99
C ASP A 156 -1.06 7.07 13.55
N ASN A 157 -0.27 8.10 13.24
CA ASN A 157 -0.21 8.69 11.91
C ASN A 157 0.28 7.70 10.85
N HIS A 158 1.16 6.77 11.19
CA HIS A 158 1.65 5.75 10.28
C HIS A 158 0.53 4.76 9.93
N THR A 159 -0.12 4.18 10.94
CA THR A 159 -1.24 3.25 10.78
C THR A 159 -2.41 3.89 10.04
N TYR A 160 -2.70 5.17 10.31
CA TYR A 160 -3.70 5.94 9.57
C TYR A 160 -3.37 6.05 8.08
N ASN A 161 -2.12 6.38 7.73
CA ASN A 161 -1.69 6.49 6.33
C ASN A 161 -1.75 5.14 5.61
N VAL A 162 -1.40 4.06 6.30
CA VAL A 162 -1.52 2.69 5.81
C VAL A 162 -2.98 2.33 5.52
N LEU A 163 -3.87 2.57 6.46
CA LEU A 163 -5.31 2.32 6.29
C LEU A 163 -5.91 3.17 5.17
N ARG A 164 -5.49 4.44 5.06
CA ARG A 164 -5.91 5.34 3.97
C ARG A 164 -5.44 4.82 2.62
N SER A 165 -4.18 4.37 2.51
CA SER A 165 -3.63 3.80 1.29
C SER A 165 -4.35 2.51 0.90
N LEU A 166 -4.63 1.64 1.88
CA LEU A 166 -5.41 0.42 1.69
C LEU A 166 -6.83 0.74 1.18
N LYS A 167 -7.48 1.75 1.77
CA LYS A 167 -8.80 2.23 1.32
C LYS A 167 -8.75 2.68 -0.14
N ILE A 168 -7.77 3.53 -0.51
CA ILE A 168 -7.61 4.01 -1.89
C ILE A 168 -7.36 2.84 -2.86
N VAL A 169 -6.49 1.90 -2.50
CA VAL A 169 -6.23 0.70 -3.32
C VAL A 169 -7.50 -0.15 -3.46
N HIS A 170 -8.25 -0.31 -2.38
CA HIS A 170 -9.51 -1.05 -2.40
C HIS A 170 -10.57 -0.35 -3.26
N GLU A 171 -10.73 0.96 -3.11
CA GLU A 171 -11.64 1.78 -3.91
C GLU A 171 -11.23 1.81 -5.39
N THR A 172 -9.93 1.92 -5.70
CA THR A 172 -9.43 1.89 -7.08
C THR A 172 -9.57 0.49 -7.69
N LYS A 173 -9.36 -0.54 -6.91
CA LYS A 173 -9.64 -1.93 -7.33
C LYS A 173 -11.15 -2.21 -7.45
N SER A 174 -11.99 -1.54 -6.67
CA SER A 174 -13.47 -1.66 -6.71
C SER A 174 -14.13 -0.65 -7.68
N GLY A 175 -13.42 0.40 -8.08
CA GLY A 175 -13.97 1.64 -8.63
C GLY A 175 -14.20 1.72 -10.13
N GLY A 176 -14.15 0.65 -10.89
CA GLY A 176 -14.64 0.67 -12.27
C GLY A 176 -16.10 0.24 -12.34
N ALA A 177 -17.01 1.06 -12.88
CA ALA A 177 -18.43 0.67 -13.09
C ALA A 177 -18.55 -0.69 -13.79
N GLN A 178 -17.63 -0.99 -14.71
CA GLN A 178 -17.55 -2.27 -15.40
C GLN A 178 -17.19 -3.42 -14.45
N ARG A 179 -16.25 -3.19 -13.51
CA ARG A 179 -15.84 -4.21 -12.53
C ARG A 179 -16.92 -4.46 -11.48
N GLN A 180 -17.58 -3.39 -11.03
CA GLN A 180 -18.72 -3.49 -10.12
C GLN A 180 -19.87 -4.28 -10.77
N GLY A 181 -20.12 -4.08 -12.07
CA GLY A 181 -21.04 -4.87 -12.85
C GLY A 181 -20.67 -6.36 -12.93
N ILE A 182 -19.37 -6.68 -13.08
CA ILE A 182 -18.87 -8.06 -13.08
C ILE A 182 -19.08 -8.73 -11.71
N ILE A 183 -18.78 -7.99 -10.60
CA ILE A 183 -18.99 -8.48 -9.23
C ILE A 183 -20.48 -8.75 -8.98
N MET A 184 -21.36 -7.79 -9.32
CA MET A 184 -22.81 -7.97 -9.21
C MET A 184 -23.30 -9.12 -10.06
N GLY A 185 -22.80 -9.27 -11.29
CA GLY A 185 -23.10 -10.40 -12.16
C GLY A 185 -22.70 -11.74 -11.53
N GLY A 186 -21.51 -11.82 -10.94
CA GLY A 186 -21.03 -12.99 -10.22
C GLY A 186 -21.91 -13.35 -9.02
N GLN A 187 -22.29 -12.35 -8.22
CA GLN A 187 -23.21 -12.52 -7.09
C GLN A 187 -24.60 -13.03 -7.56
N PHE A 188 -25.11 -12.43 -8.62
CA PHE A 188 -26.40 -12.85 -9.21
C PHE A 188 -26.35 -14.31 -9.66
N VAL A 189 -25.32 -14.72 -10.39
CA VAL A 189 -25.15 -16.12 -10.85
C VAL A 189 -25.05 -17.07 -9.66
N LEU A 190 -24.35 -16.68 -8.59
CA LEU A 190 -24.19 -17.50 -7.40
C LEU A 190 -25.51 -17.67 -6.65
N VAL A 191 -26.25 -16.57 -6.39
CA VAL A 191 -27.59 -16.63 -5.75
C VAL A 191 -28.55 -17.42 -6.61
N PHE A 192 -28.56 -17.21 -7.93
CA PHE A 192 -29.37 -18.00 -8.85
C PHE A 192 -29.03 -19.48 -8.78
N GLY A 193 -27.74 -19.85 -8.74
CA GLY A 193 -27.29 -21.24 -8.57
C GLY A 193 -27.80 -21.89 -7.28
N ILE A 194 -27.73 -21.14 -6.14
CA ILE A 194 -28.26 -21.62 -4.86
C ILE A 194 -29.77 -21.85 -4.93
N LEU A 195 -30.54 -20.92 -5.49
CA LEU A 195 -31.97 -21.02 -5.64
C LEU A 195 -32.35 -22.15 -6.64
N PHE A 196 -31.55 -22.34 -7.69
CA PHE A 196 -31.72 -23.44 -8.63
C PHE A 196 -31.49 -24.79 -7.98
N CYS A 197 -30.47 -24.93 -7.13
CA CYS A 197 -30.25 -26.11 -6.30
C CYS A 197 -31.45 -26.38 -5.38
N PHE A 198 -32.03 -25.34 -4.79
CA PHE A 198 -33.23 -25.48 -3.96
C PHE A 198 -34.43 -25.94 -4.78
N TRP A 199 -34.64 -25.37 -5.95
CA TRP A 199 -35.70 -25.80 -6.88
C TRP A 199 -35.50 -27.24 -7.31
N LEU A 200 -34.28 -27.68 -7.66
CA LEU A 200 -33.95 -29.07 -8.00
C LEU A 200 -34.25 -30.02 -6.83
N TYR A 201 -33.93 -29.64 -5.61
CA TYR A 201 -34.29 -30.42 -4.43
C TYR A 201 -35.79 -30.60 -4.31
N LEU A 202 -36.58 -29.52 -4.42
CA LEU A 202 -38.03 -29.59 -4.36
C LEU A 202 -38.61 -30.46 -5.51
N TRP A 203 -38.07 -30.28 -6.69
CA TRP A 203 -38.47 -31.03 -7.88
C TRP A 203 -38.16 -32.55 -7.76
N SER A 204 -37.00 -32.92 -7.29
CA SER A 204 -36.57 -34.31 -7.17
C SER A 204 -37.22 -35.03 -5.99
N PHE A 205 -37.37 -34.38 -4.85
CA PHE A 205 -37.75 -35.03 -3.61
C PHE A 205 -39.12 -34.58 -3.06
N ARG A 206 -39.65 -33.46 -3.48
CA ARG A 206 -40.82 -32.80 -2.88
C ARG A 206 -41.81 -32.23 -3.91
N LEU A 207 -42.08 -32.97 -4.97
CA LEU A 207 -43.00 -32.56 -6.05
C LEU A 207 -44.38 -32.10 -5.52
N LYS A 208 -44.90 -32.72 -4.45
CA LYS A 208 -46.18 -32.33 -3.83
C LYS A 208 -46.16 -30.92 -3.29
N ILE A 209 -45.02 -30.48 -2.75
CA ILE A 209 -44.84 -29.11 -2.26
C ILE A 209 -44.79 -28.12 -3.43
N LEU A 210 -44.03 -28.47 -4.47
CA LEU A 210 -43.85 -27.61 -5.64
C LEU A 210 -45.16 -27.46 -6.44
N HIS A 211 -45.97 -28.51 -6.49
CA HIS A 211 -47.26 -28.48 -7.20
C HIS A 211 -48.32 -27.66 -6.46
N ASN A 212 -48.22 -27.53 -5.12
CA ASN A 212 -49.08 -26.66 -4.34
C ASN A 212 -48.49 -25.25 -4.24
N ARG A 213 -49.07 -24.31 -5.02
CA ARG A 213 -48.59 -22.91 -5.11
C ARG A 213 -48.46 -22.23 -3.73
N ARG A 214 -49.36 -22.51 -2.78
CA ARG A 214 -49.33 -21.91 -1.45
C ARG A 214 -48.08 -22.38 -0.65
N ASN A 215 -47.77 -23.66 -0.71
CA ASN A 215 -46.63 -24.27 -0.02
C ASN A 215 -45.28 -23.76 -0.62
N ALA A 216 -45.19 -23.73 -1.95
CA ALA A 216 -44.04 -23.24 -2.65
C ALA A 216 -43.82 -21.73 -2.34
N LEU A 217 -44.88 -20.91 -2.40
CA LEU A 217 -44.83 -19.48 -2.05
C LEU A 217 -44.40 -19.25 -0.61
N PHE A 218 -44.88 -20.08 0.31
CA PHE A 218 -44.49 -19.99 1.73
C PHE A 218 -42.97 -20.18 1.92
N LEU A 219 -42.37 -21.19 1.28
CA LEU A 219 -40.91 -21.40 1.39
C LEU A 219 -40.11 -20.26 0.74
N VAL A 220 -40.54 -19.75 -0.41
CA VAL A 220 -39.92 -18.59 -1.05
C VAL A 220 -40.04 -17.36 -0.18
N LEU A 221 -41.20 -17.15 0.47
CA LEU A 221 -41.42 -16.04 1.40
C LEU A 221 -40.48 -16.12 2.61
N CYS A 222 -40.24 -17.31 3.17
CA CYS A 222 -39.28 -17.49 4.25
C CYS A 222 -37.86 -17.07 3.84
N VAL A 223 -37.40 -17.46 2.62
CA VAL A 223 -36.11 -17.04 2.08
C VAL A 223 -36.08 -15.53 1.93
N PHE A 224 -37.08 -14.93 1.29
CA PHE A 224 -37.12 -13.51 1.00
C PHE A 224 -37.14 -12.64 2.26
N VAL A 225 -37.97 -12.99 3.25
CA VAL A 225 -38.06 -12.25 4.53
C VAL A 225 -36.74 -12.34 5.28
N SER A 226 -36.10 -13.52 5.35
CA SER A 226 -34.80 -13.67 6.01
C SER A 226 -33.72 -12.83 5.35
N CYS A 227 -33.68 -12.80 4.01
CA CYS A 227 -32.71 -11.96 3.26
C CYS A 227 -32.94 -10.47 3.52
N ILE A 228 -34.18 -10.00 3.48
CA ILE A 228 -34.51 -8.59 3.77
C ILE A 228 -34.10 -8.21 5.18
N LEU A 229 -34.43 -9.03 6.17
CA LEU A 229 -34.09 -8.75 7.57
C LEU A 229 -32.55 -8.69 7.77
N THR A 230 -31.82 -9.58 7.11
CA THR A 230 -30.36 -9.60 7.14
C THR A 230 -29.78 -8.35 6.49
N GLU A 231 -30.26 -7.97 5.32
CA GLU A 231 -29.80 -6.76 4.61
C GLU A 231 -30.07 -5.49 5.40
N LEU A 232 -31.29 -5.35 5.96
CA LEU A 232 -31.63 -4.22 6.83
C LEU A 232 -30.73 -4.14 8.05
N CYS A 233 -30.43 -5.30 8.65
CA CYS A 233 -29.57 -5.36 9.83
C CYS A 233 -28.14 -4.94 9.51
N VAL A 234 -27.58 -5.41 8.39
CA VAL A 234 -26.21 -5.12 7.98
C VAL A 234 -26.06 -3.68 7.47
N THR A 235 -26.97 -3.23 6.59
CA THR A 235 -26.88 -1.92 5.94
C THR A 235 -27.07 -0.76 6.90
N TYR A 236 -28.05 -0.87 7.77
CA TYR A 236 -28.34 0.20 8.75
C TYR A 236 -27.58 0.06 10.07
N GLY A 237 -26.89 -1.08 10.29
CA GLY A 237 -26.14 -1.31 11.51
C GLY A 237 -26.96 -1.26 12.81
N LEU A 238 -28.28 -1.48 12.69
CA LEU A 238 -29.22 -1.34 13.80
C LEU A 238 -28.90 -2.31 14.94
N PHE A 239 -28.57 -3.55 14.58
CA PHE A 239 -28.29 -4.63 15.52
C PHE A 239 -27.21 -5.56 14.97
N ASN A 240 -26.63 -6.37 15.85
CA ASN A 240 -25.78 -7.47 15.41
C ASN A 240 -26.63 -8.55 14.74
N VAL A 241 -26.16 -9.11 13.60
CA VAL A 241 -26.87 -10.13 12.81
C VAL A 241 -27.25 -11.36 13.64
N TYR A 242 -26.49 -11.68 14.68
CA TYR A 242 -26.76 -12.80 15.58
C TYR A 242 -27.93 -12.59 16.52
N ILE A 243 -28.52 -11.40 16.59
CA ILE A 243 -29.81 -11.15 17.27
C ILE A 243 -30.96 -11.73 16.46
N LEU A 244 -30.84 -11.77 15.11
CA LEU A 244 -31.87 -12.32 14.25
C LEU A 244 -32.03 -13.81 14.50
N PRO A 245 -33.25 -14.25 14.89
CA PRO A 245 -33.50 -15.64 15.23
C PRO A 245 -33.70 -16.52 13.97
N PHE A 246 -32.63 -16.77 13.22
CA PHE A 246 -32.65 -17.62 12.02
C PHE A 246 -33.24 -19.02 12.31
N ALA A 247 -33.10 -19.49 13.54
CA ALA A 247 -33.68 -20.75 14.00
C ALA A 247 -35.21 -20.81 13.90
N ILE A 248 -35.89 -19.66 13.80
CA ILE A 248 -37.36 -19.62 13.57
C ILE A 248 -37.71 -20.34 12.24
N VAL A 249 -36.90 -20.15 11.21
CA VAL A 249 -37.21 -20.72 9.88
C VAL A 249 -37.35 -22.24 9.91
N PRO A 250 -36.33 -23.00 10.37
CA PRO A 250 -36.48 -24.47 10.40
C PRO A 250 -37.57 -24.91 11.39
N ILE A 251 -37.84 -24.15 12.47
CA ILE A 251 -38.93 -24.42 13.39
C ILE A 251 -40.28 -24.33 12.66
N VAL A 252 -40.55 -23.17 12.02
CA VAL A 252 -41.82 -22.91 11.35
C VAL A 252 -41.98 -23.82 10.15
N VAL A 253 -40.96 -24.04 9.33
CA VAL A 253 -41.02 -24.96 8.20
C VAL A 253 -41.28 -26.40 8.66
N ARG A 254 -40.72 -26.80 9.82
CA ARG A 254 -40.95 -28.14 10.39
C ARG A 254 -42.40 -28.36 10.82
N THR A 255 -43.12 -27.32 11.26
CA THR A 255 -44.54 -27.46 11.66
C THR A 255 -45.45 -27.75 10.44
N PHE A 256 -45.09 -27.33 9.25
CA PHE A 256 -45.89 -27.54 8.03
C PHE A 256 -45.33 -28.65 7.13
N PHE A 257 -44.07 -28.96 7.24
CA PHE A 257 -43.36 -29.90 6.38
C PHE A 257 -42.51 -30.88 7.22
N ASP A 258 -41.65 -31.60 6.57
CA ASP A 258 -40.75 -32.54 7.23
C ASP A 258 -39.39 -31.91 7.62
N SER A 259 -38.66 -32.57 8.51
CA SER A 259 -37.33 -32.13 8.99
C SER A 259 -36.33 -31.93 7.87
N ARG A 260 -36.38 -32.73 6.80
CA ARG A 260 -35.44 -32.60 5.67
C ARG A 260 -35.68 -31.28 4.92
N THR A 261 -36.95 -30.96 4.64
CA THR A 261 -37.32 -29.71 3.96
C THR A 261 -36.98 -28.53 4.84
N ALA A 262 -37.21 -28.60 6.15
CA ALA A 262 -36.86 -27.58 7.10
C ALA A 262 -35.33 -27.27 7.12
N LEU A 263 -34.52 -28.33 7.21
CA LEU A 263 -33.06 -28.19 7.18
C LEU A 263 -32.55 -27.60 5.85
N PHE A 264 -33.06 -28.14 4.72
CA PHE A 264 -32.65 -27.62 3.41
C PHE A 264 -33.03 -26.17 3.21
N THR A 265 -34.23 -25.74 3.58
CA THR A 265 -34.68 -24.36 3.51
C THR A 265 -33.78 -23.44 4.36
N HIS A 266 -33.45 -23.90 5.57
CA HIS A 266 -32.54 -23.15 6.46
C HIS A 266 -31.12 -23.01 5.85
N LEU A 267 -30.57 -24.11 5.29
CA LEU A 267 -29.25 -24.06 4.65
C LEU A 267 -29.22 -23.08 3.47
N ILE A 268 -30.25 -23.08 2.63
CA ILE A 268 -30.38 -22.14 1.52
C ILE A 268 -30.39 -20.70 2.00
N ILE A 269 -31.17 -20.40 3.04
CA ILE A 269 -31.23 -19.06 3.67
C ILE A 269 -29.86 -18.65 4.20
N VAL A 270 -29.22 -19.53 4.95
CA VAL A 270 -27.91 -19.26 5.55
C VAL A 270 -26.85 -19.02 4.47
N LEU A 271 -26.85 -19.81 3.38
CA LEU A 271 -25.94 -19.60 2.25
C LEU A 271 -26.14 -18.24 1.58
N ILE A 272 -27.37 -17.83 1.34
CA ILE A 272 -27.66 -16.53 0.71
C ILE A 272 -27.32 -15.39 1.67
N CYS A 273 -27.74 -15.48 2.94
CA CYS A 273 -27.48 -14.44 3.94
C CYS A 273 -26.00 -14.32 4.27
N SER A 274 -25.20 -15.39 4.16
CA SER A 274 -23.75 -15.35 4.38
C SER A 274 -23.02 -14.43 3.39
N LEU A 275 -23.59 -14.20 2.19
CA LEU A 275 -23.01 -13.29 1.20
C LEU A 275 -23.16 -11.80 1.60
N MET A 276 -24.06 -11.49 2.53
CA MET A 276 -24.39 -10.13 2.98
C MET A 276 -23.67 -9.75 4.28
N VAL A 277 -23.19 -10.75 5.03
CA VAL A 277 -22.64 -10.56 6.39
C VAL A 277 -21.13 -10.25 6.34
N PRO A 278 -20.60 -9.40 7.22
CA PRO A 278 -19.17 -9.05 7.27
C PRO A 278 -18.23 -10.24 7.49
N PHE A 279 -18.66 -11.25 8.27
CA PHE A 279 -17.90 -12.45 8.60
C PHE A 279 -18.61 -13.72 8.10
N PRO A 280 -18.58 -14.01 6.77
CA PRO A 280 -19.35 -15.11 6.17
C PRO A 280 -19.05 -16.49 6.75
N HIS A 281 -17.78 -16.80 7.00
CA HIS A 281 -17.35 -18.11 7.50
C HIS A 281 -17.86 -18.39 8.92
N GLU A 282 -17.72 -17.41 9.82
CA GLU A 282 -18.21 -17.50 11.19
C GLU A 282 -19.72 -17.69 11.22
N PHE A 283 -20.43 -16.81 10.50
CA PHE A 283 -21.88 -16.87 10.38
C PHE A 283 -22.34 -18.24 9.85
N LEU A 284 -21.72 -18.73 8.77
CA LEU A 284 -22.08 -19.97 8.12
C LEU A 284 -21.92 -21.16 9.07
N LEU A 285 -20.78 -21.29 9.75
CA LEU A 285 -20.51 -22.37 10.69
C LEU A 285 -21.52 -22.37 11.83
N LEU A 286 -21.75 -21.21 12.46
CA LEU A 286 -22.69 -21.07 13.57
C LEU A 286 -24.11 -21.45 13.14
N GLN A 287 -24.60 -20.90 12.04
CA GLN A 287 -25.98 -21.13 11.58
C GLN A 287 -26.24 -22.55 11.10
N VAL A 288 -25.28 -23.18 10.44
CA VAL A 288 -25.40 -24.57 9.99
C VAL A 288 -25.53 -25.52 11.18
N ILE A 289 -24.66 -25.35 12.20
CA ILE A 289 -24.71 -26.19 13.42
C ILE A 289 -26.02 -25.98 14.17
N VAL A 290 -26.43 -24.72 14.34
CA VAL A 290 -27.71 -24.39 14.98
C VAL A 290 -28.90 -24.98 14.22
N GLY A 291 -28.92 -24.89 12.89
CA GLY A 291 -29.95 -25.49 12.05
C GLY A 291 -30.06 -27.02 12.22
N MET A 292 -28.92 -27.70 12.35
CA MET A 292 -28.91 -29.14 12.66
C MET A 292 -29.49 -29.43 14.05
N VAL A 293 -29.05 -28.68 15.07
CA VAL A 293 -29.55 -28.83 16.45
C VAL A 293 -31.06 -28.61 16.52
N VAL A 294 -31.56 -27.55 15.86
CA VAL A 294 -33.02 -27.30 15.75
C VAL A 294 -33.73 -28.51 15.14
N THR A 295 -33.24 -29.00 14.02
CA THR A 295 -33.90 -30.09 13.29
C THR A 295 -33.94 -31.41 14.10
N PHE A 296 -32.88 -31.70 14.85
CA PHE A 296 -32.83 -32.86 15.74
C PHE A 296 -33.68 -32.71 16.99
N SER A 297 -33.65 -31.52 17.59
CA SER A 297 -34.41 -31.19 18.83
C SER A 297 -35.92 -31.23 18.61
N LEU A 298 -36.39 -30.98 17.37
CA LEU A 298 -37.80 -30.93 17.00
C LEU A 298 -38.36 -32.26 16.49
N ARG A 299 -37.68 -33.39 16.75
CA ARG A 299 -38.10 -34.70 16.21
C ARG A 299 -39.50 -35.09 16.64
N ASP A 300 -39.89 -34.79 17.90
CA ASP A 300 -41.16 -35.21 18.49
C ASP A 300 -41.92 -34.01 19.04
N LEU A 301 -42.52 -33.17 18.17
CA LEU A 301 -43.26 -31.97 18.53
C LEU A 301 -44.67 -32.29 19.03
N TYR A 302 -44.82 -32.56 20.31
CA TYR A 302 -46.17 -32.78 20.92
C TYR A 302 -46.48 -31.81 22.08
N GLU A 303 -45.48 -31.17 22.69
CA GLU A 303 -45.67 -30.36 23.87
C GLU A 303 -44.97 -28.99 23.81
N ARG A 304 -45.57 -27.92 24.32
CA ARG A 304 -44.97 -26.59 24.43
C ARG A 304 -43.66 -26.59 25.24
N SER A 305 -43.53 -27.47 26.24
CA SER A 305 -42.33 -27.64 27.06
C SER A 305 -41.12 -28.07 26.24
N GLN A 306 -41.29 -28.76 25.09
CA GLN A 306 -40.23 -29.19 24.22
C GLN A 306 -39.63 -28.02 23.41
N LEU A 307 -40.45 -26.98 23.14
CA LEU A 307 -40.01 -25.80 22.41
C LEU A 307 -39.06 -24.97 23.29
N ILE A 308 -39.33 -24.85 24.59
CA ILE A 308 -38.43 -24.17 25.53
C ILE A 308 -37.10 -24.91 25.65
N ARG A 309 -37.13 -26.24 25.71
CA ARG A 309 -35.91 -27.06 25.68
C ARG A 309 -35.12 -26.87 24.38
N CYS A 310 -35.80 -26.80 23.25
CA CYS A 310 -35.19 -26.55 21.94
C CYS A 310 -34.50 -25.18 21.92
N ALA A 311 -35.18 -24.12 22.38
CA ALA A 311 -34.58 -22.80 22.45
C ALA A 311 -33.32 -22.76 23.34
N PHE A 312 -33.35 -23.50 24.46
CA PHE A 312 -32.18 -23.64 25.34
C PHE A 312 -31.01 -24.36 24.63
N PHE A 313 -31.27 -25.46 23.90
CA PHE A 313 -30.24 -26.14 23.11
C PHE A 313 -29.69 -25.28 22.01
N ILE A 314 -30.50 -24.43 21.37
CA ILE A 314 -30.07 -23.45 20.38
C ILE A 314 -29.10 -22.46 21.02
N PHE A 315 -29.45 -21.86 22.17
CA PHE A 315 -28.59 -20.94 22.89
C PHE A 315 -27.25 -21.59 23.27
N MET A 316 -27.28 -22.79 23.84
CA MET A 316 -26.07 -23.53 24.21
C MET A 316 -25.21 -23.85 23.00
N SER A 317 -25.83 -24.19 21.89
CA SER A 317 -25.13 -24.45 20.62
C SER A 317 -24.41 -23.20 20.11
N TYR A 318 -25.09 -22.05 20.09
CA TYR A 318 -24.46 -20.77 19.72
C TYR A 318 -23.27 -20.44 20.64
N ALA A 319 -23.47 -20.53 21.94
CA ALA A 319 -22.43 -20.19 22.92
C ALA A 319 -21.21 -21.10 22.78
N LEU A 320 -21.42 -22.42 22.71
CA LEU A 320 -20.34 -23.40 22.61
C LEU A 320 -19.58 -23.26 21.29
N CYS A 321 -20.28 -23.13 20.16
CA CYS A 321 -19.66 -22.99 18.85
C CYS A 321 -18.91 -21.68 18.73
N TYR A 322 -19.46 -20.58 19.23
CA TYR A 322 -18.80 -19.27 19.21
C TYR A 322 -17.52 -19.26 20.07
N ILE A 323 -17.60 -19.80 21.30
CA ILE A 323 -16.41 -19.88 22.17
C ILE A 323 -15.33 -20.73 21.49
N SER A 324 -15.69 -21.90 20.94
CA SER A 324 -14.75 -22.78 20.26
C SER A 324 -14.10 -22.09 19.04
N LEU A 325 -14.90 -21.37 18.26
CA LEU A 325 -14.42 -20.64 17.08
C LEU A 325 -13.51 -19.47 17.47
N SER A 326 -13.88 -18.72 18.50
CA SER A 326 -13.05 -17.62 19.02
C SER A 326 -11.69 -18.11 19.55
N ILE A 327 -11.67 -19.23 20.27
CA ILE A 327 -10.42 -19.85 20.72
C ILE A 327 -9.57 -20.30 19.55
N TYR A 328 -10.19 -20.90 18.54
CA TYR A 328 -9.50 -21.35 17.34
C TYR A 328 -8.87 -20.20 16.55
N GLN A 329 -9.55 -19.06 16.45
CA GLN A 329 -9.07 -17.88 15.69
C GLN A 329 -8.06 -17.05 16.47
N GLU A 330 -8.29 -16.82 17.77
CA GLU A 330 -7.53 -15.85 18.57
C GLU A 330 -6.45 -16.52 19.45
N ALA A 331 -6.52 -17.83 19.66
CA ALA A 331 -5.65 -18.61 20.57
C ALA A 331 -5.53 -18.04 22.01
N ASP A 332 -6.45 -17.14 22.40
CA ASP A 332 -6.46 -16.47 23.71
C ASP A 332 -7.88 -16.30 24.26
N PHE A 333 -8.14 -16.86 25.44
CA PHE A 333 -9.43 -16.73 26.13
C PHE A 333 -9.81 -15.30 26.53
N LYS A 334 -8.81 -14.42 26.72
CA LYS A 334 -9.04 -13.03 27.13
C LYS A 334 -9.63 -12.16 26.01
N LYS A 335 -9.47 -12.60 24.77
CA LYS A 335 -9.96 -11.87 23.58
C LYS A 335 -11.40 -12.23 23.18
N ILE A 336 -12.04 -13.17 23.88
CA ILE A 336 -13.42 -13.54 23.61
C ILE A 336 -14.35 -12.34 23.83
N ASN A 337 -15.12 -11.98 22.80
CA ASN A 337 -16.10 -10.91 22.90
C ASN A 337 -17.36 -11.40 23.62
N TRP A 338 -17.41 -11.18 24.93
CA TRP A 338 -18.55 -11.58 25.79
C TRP A 338 -19.87 -10.89 25.41
N MET A 339 -19.83 -9.77 24.68
CA MET A 339 -21.04 -9.11 24.16
C MET A 339 -21.83 -10.03 23.21
N MET A 340 -21.16 -10.96 22.53
CA MET A 340 -21.84 -11.94 21.66
C MET A 340 -22.75 -12.87 22.45
N MET A 341 -22.40 -13.21 23.69
CA MET A 341 -23.28 -14.00 24.57
C MET A 341 -24.59 -13.29 24.86
N LEU A 342 -24.55 -11.97 25.00
CA LEU A 342 -25.76 -11.16 25.18
C LEU A 342 -26.64 -11.20 23.93
N TYR A 343 -26.06 -11.12 22.74
CA TYR A 343 -26.80 -11.24 21.47
C TYR A 343 -27.46 -12.61 21.32
N PHE A 344 -26.77 -13.69 21.67
CA PHE A 344 -27.37 -15.04 21.71
C PHE A 344 -28.47 -15.14 22.77
N GLY A 345 -28.32 -14.48 23.92
CA GLY A 345 -29.37 -14.39 24.94
C GLY A 345 -30.62 -13.67 24.44
N ILE A 346 -30.47 -12.56 23.73
CA ILE A 346 -31.58 -11.84 23.08
C ILE A 346 -32.27 -12.75 22.04
N ASN A 347 -31.47 -13.43 21.21
CA ASN A 347 -31.98 -14.39 20.23
C ASN A 347 -32.81 -15.49 20.90
N PHE A 348 -32.32 -16.05 22.02
CA PHE A 348 -33.07 -17.03 22.82
C PHE A 348 -34.42 -16.49 23.31
N ILE A 349 -34.44 -15.26 23.84
CA ILE A 349 -35.67 -14.61 24.29
C ILE A 349 -36.66 -14.42 23.13
N LEU A 350 -36.17 -13.93 21.98
CA LEU A 350 -36.98 -13.77 20.77
C LEU A 350 -37.58 -15.11 20.31
N LEU A 351 -36.81 -16.19 20.37
CA LEU A 351 -37.30 -17.52 20.05
C LEU A 351 -38.41 -17.94 21.00
N MET A 352 -38.28 -17.63 22.29
CA MET A 352 -39.35 -17.93 23.28
C MET A 352 -40.65 -17.21 22.93
N PHE A 353 -40.60 -15.93 22.53
CA PHE A 353 -41.80 -15.18 22.13
C PHE A 353 -42.49 -15.71 20.87
N THR A 354 -41.80 -16.39 19.99
CA THR A 354 -42.40 -16.97 18.78
C THR A 354 -43.26 -18.22 19.07
N TYR A 355 -43.22 -18.74 20.31
CA TYR A 355 -43.96 -19.93 20.72
C TYR A 355 -45.24 -19.59 21.52
N ILE A 356 -45.47 -18.32 21.83
CA ILE A 356 -46.69 -17.84 22.49
C ILE A 356 -47.77 -17.56 21.43
#